data_9aa2c3e9aa96e05dafb0d47ad58e9202
#
_entry.id   9aa2c3e9aa96e05dafb0d47ad58e9202
#
_cell.length_a   1.000
_cell.length_b   1.000
_cell.length_c   1.000
_cell.angle_alpha   90.00
_cell.angle_beta   90.00
_cell.angle_gamma   90.00
#
_symmetry.space_group_name_H-M   'P 1'
#
loop_
_entity.id
_entity.type
_entity.pdbx_description
1 polymer ?
#
loop_
_entity_poly.entity_id
_entity_poly.type
_entity_poly.pdbx_seq_one_letter_code
_entity_poly.pdbx_strand_id
1 'polypeptide(L)'
;MRELLDHAAVNGYGIPAFNVNNLEQVQAVMMAADEVGAPVILQASAGARKYAGEAFIKHLIQAAIEAYPHIPLVMHQDHGQSPEICQGAINLGFSSVMMDGSLMADGKTIASYEYNVEVTRKVVDLAHATGVTVEGE
;
A
#
# COMPACT_ATOMS: atom_id res chain seq x y z
N MET A 1 0.89 -7.07 5.50
CA MET A 1 2.25 -6.71 5.04
C MET A 1 3.34 -7.11 6.03
N ARG A 2 3.22 -6.81 7.30
CA ARG A 2 4.25 -7.10 8.32
C ARG A 2 4.74 -8.55 8.29
N GLU A 3 3.84 -9.53 8.33
CA GLU A 3 4.21 -10.96 8.31
C GLU A 3 5.05 -11.37 7.10
N LEU A 4 4.71 -10.84 5.92
CA LEU A 4 5.47 -11.12 4.69
C LEU A 4 6.86 -10.49 4.73
N LEU A 5 6.98 -9.26 5.22
CA LEU A 5 8.27 -8.59 5.33
C LEU A 5 9.16 -9.23 6.40
N ASP A 6 8.62 -9.63 7.53
CA ASP A 6 9.36 -10.35 8.58
C ASP A 6 9.88 -11.70 8.05
N HIS A 7 9.04 -12.43 7.30
CA HIS A 7 9.46 -13.69 6.67
C HIS A 7 10.56 -13.44 5.61
N ALA A 8 10.42 -12.42 4.79
CA ALA A 8 11.43 -12.07 3.79
C ALA A 8 12.76 -11.68 4.43
N ALA A 9 12.73 -10.89 5.51
CA ALA A 9 13.93 -10.49 6.24
C ALA A 9 14.67 -11.68 6.86
N VAL A 10 13.94 -12.61 7.49
CA VAL A 10 14.53 -13.81 8.10
C VAL A 10 15.15 -14.74 7.05
N ASN A 11 14.54 -14.84 5.87
CA ASN A 11 14.95 -15.74 4.80
C ASN A 11 15.84 -15.08 3.72
N GLY A 12 16.15 -13.78 3.84
CA GLY A 12 17.10 -13.10 2.99
C GLY A 12 16.62 -12.86 1.55
N TYR A 13 15.33 -12.55 1.32
CA TYR A 13 14.80 -12.20 0.00
C TYR A 13 13.97 -10.91 0.03
N GLY A 14 13.76 -10.29 -1.14
CA GLY A 14 12.91 -9.12 -1.30
C GLY A 14 11.51 -9.48 -1.79
N ILE A 15 10.51 -8.69 -1.42
CA ILE A 15 9.15 -8.79 -1.95
C ILE A 15 8.93 -7.60 -2.88
N PRO A 16 8.56 -7.82 -4.17
CA PRO A 16 8.33 -6.71 -5.09
C PRO A 16 7.03 -5.98 -4.78
N ALA A 17 7.08 -4.64 -4.89
CA ALA A 17 5.92 -3.77 -4.80
C ALA A 17 5.67 -3.10 -6.16
N PHE A 18 4.50 -3.35 -6.73
CA PHE A 18 4.15 -2.87 -8.06
C PHE A 18 3.01 -1.85 -8.01
N ASN A 19 3.27 -0.65 -8.55
CA ASN A 19 2.22 0.36 -8.75
C ASN A 19 1.25 -0.10 -9.83
N VAL A 20 -0.05 -0.07 -9.51
CA VAL A 20 -1.11 -0.47 -10.43
C VAL A 20 -2.15 0.65 -10.59
N ASN A 21 -2.60 0.86 -11.81
CA ASN A 21 -3.57 1.90 -12.17
C ASN A 21 -4.76 1.37 -12.99
N ASN A 22 -4.64 0.17 -13.55
CA ASN A 22 -5.62 -0.41 -14.45
C ASN A 22 -5.64 -1.94 -14.38
N LEU A 23 -6.61 -2.55 -15.06
CA LEU A 23 -6.83 -4.00 -15.11
C LEU A 23 -5.61 -4.76 -15.66
N GLU A 24 -5.04 -4.27 -16.75
CA GLU A 24 -3.95 -4.93 -17.48
C GLU A 24 -2.69 -5.05 -16.62
N GLN A 25 -2.39 -4.02 -15.84
CA GLN A 25 -1.25 -4.04 -14.92
C GLN A 25 -1.48 -5.03 -13.78
N VAL A 26 -2.67 -5.05 -13.18
CA VAL A 26 -3.01 -6.02 -12.13
C VAL A 26 -2.90 -7.45 -12.65
N GLN A 27 -3.46 -7.73 -13.83
CA GLN A 27 -3.40 -9.06 -14.44
C GLN A 27 -1.96 -9.48 -14.76
N ALA A 28 -1.16 -8.59 -15.37
CA ALA A 28 0.23 -8.90 -15.72
C ALA A 28 1.08 -9.23 -14.48
N VAL A 29 0.94 -8.43 -13.41
CA VAL A 29 1.66 -8.66 -12.15
C VAL A 29 1.24 -9.99 -11.51
N MET A 30 -0.08 -10.27 -11.46
CA MET A 30 -0.56 -11.50 -10.85
C MET A 30 -0.20 -12.74 -11.64
N MET A 31 -0.25 -12.70 -12.98
CA MET A 31 0.21 -13.81 -13.82
C MET A 31 1.70 -14.11 -13.59
N ALA A 32 2.53 -13.08 -13.49
CA ALA A 32 3.96 -13.27 -13.20
C ALA A 32 4.20 -13.81 -11.78
N ALA A 33 3.47 -13.30 -10.79
CA ALA A 33 3.56 -13.80 -9.41
C ALA A 33 3.14 -15.28 -9.29
N ASP A 34 2.08 -15.66 -10.01
CA ASP A 34 1.59 -17.04 -10.07
C ASP A 34 2.61 -17.97 -10.74
N GLU A 35 3.18 -17.58 -11.88
CA GLU A 35 4.18 -18.35 -12.62
C GLU A 35 5.40 -18.70 -11.77
N VAL A 36 5.85 -17.77 -10.92
CA VAL A 36 7.05 -17.97 -10.08
C VAL A 36 6.72 -18.36 -8.62
N GLY A 37 5.45 -18.39 -8.25
CA GLY A 37 5.00 -18.73 -6.89
C GLY A 37 5.45 -17.70 -5.84
N ALA A 38 5.55 -16.41 -6.19
CA ALA A 38 6.09 -15.37 -5.33
C ALA A 38 5.01 -14.49 -4.68
N PRO A 39 5.20 -14.06 -3.41
CA PRO A 39 4.36 -13.03 -2.81
C PRO A 39 4.55 -11.68 -3.52
N VAL A 40 3.52 -10.83 -3.48
CA VAL A 40 3.52 -9.54 -4.17
C VAL A 40 2.80 -8.46 -3.38
N ILE A 41 3.28 -7.23 -3.48
CA ILE A 41 2.60 -6.05 -3.00
C ILE A 41 2.02 -5.31 -4.21
N LEU A 42 0.68 -5.20 -4.29
CA LEU A 42 0.01 -4.32 -5.24
C LEU A 42 -0.25 -2.99 -4.56
N GLN A 43 0.36 -1.93 -5.09
CA GLN A 43 0.26 -0.61 -4.47
C GLN A 43 -0.44 0.40 -5.38
N ALA A 44 -1.25 1.25 -4.77
CA ALA A 44 -1.97 2.31 -5.45
C ALA A 44 -1.84 3.62 -4.68
N SER A 45 -1.21 4.62 -5.30
CA SER A 45 -1.12 5.97 -4.77
C SER A 45 -2.50 6.67 -4.76
N ALA A 46 -2.59 7.80 -4.04
CA ALA A 46 -3.79 8.65 -4.11
C ALA A 46 -4.09 9.10 -5.55
N GLY A 47 -3.03 9.34 -6.36
CA GLY A 47 -3.15 9.65 -7.79
C GLY A 47 -3.73 8.50 -8.60
N ALA A 48 -3.28 7.27 -8.38
CA ALA A 48 -3.81 6.07 -9.03
C ALA A 48 -5.29 5.85 -8.68
N ARG A 49 -5.66 5.99 -7.39
CA ARG A 49 -7.05 5.89 -6.94
C ARG A 49 -7.95 6.96 -7.55
N LYS A 50 -7.44 8.19 -7.68
CA LYS A 50 -8.17 9.29 -8.36
C LYS A 50 -8.33 9.02 -9.85
N TYR A 51 -7.31 8.50 -10.53
CA TYR A 51 -7.33 8.18 -11.95
C TYR A 51 -8.29 7.04 -12.28
N ALA A 52 -8.14 5.91 -11.61
CA ALA A 52 -8.96 4.72 -11.88
C ALA A 52 -10.36 4.79 -11.25
N GLY A 53 -10.53 5.61 -10.20
CA GLY A 53 -11.69 5.58 -9.31
C GLY A 53 -11.49 4.62 -8.15
N GLU A 54 -11.74 5.10 -6.92
CA GLU A 54 -11.43 4.34 -5.69
C GLU A 54 -12.14 2.98 -5.62
N ALA A 55 -13.42 2.93 -6.03
CA ALA A 55 -14.17 1.69 -6.07
C ALA A 55 -13.58 0.70 -7.09
N PHE A 56 -13.18 1.20 -8.27
CA PHE A 56 -12.61 0.34 -9.31
C PHE A 56 -11.28 -0.26 -8.87
N ILE A 57 -10.33 0.55 -8.39
CA ILE A 57 -9.01 0.04 -7.97
C ILE A 57 -9.12 -0.92 -6.79
N LYS A 58 -10.00 -0.63 -5.84
CA LYS A 58 -10.31 -1.54 -4.72
C LYS A 58 -10.76 -2.91 -5.25
N HIS A 59 -11.78 -2.93 -6.12
CA HIS A 59 -12.34 -4.18 -6.61
C HIS A 59 -11.42 -4.91 -7.60
N LEU A 60 -10.56 -4.21 -8.34
CA LEU A 60 -9.51 -4.84 -9.15
C LEU A 60 -8.54 -5.64 -8.28
N ILE A 61 -8.05 -5.06 -7.18
CA ILE A 61 -7.14 -5.76 -6.28
C ILE A 61 -7.86 -6.88 -5.52
N GLN A 62 -9.11 -6.68 -5.11
CA GLN A 62 -9.91 -7.73 -4.49
C GLN A 62 -10.16 -8.90 -5.45
N ALA A 63 -10.45 -8.63 -6.72
CA ALA A 63 -10.57 -9.65 -7.74
C ALA A 63 -9.26 -10.45 -7.94
N ALA A 64 -8.10 -9.79 -7.84
CA ALA A 64 -6.80 -10.47 -7.86
C ALA A 64 -6.64 -11.42 -6.66
N ILE A 65 -7.04 -11.00 -5.45
CA ILE A 65 -7.01 -11.85 -4.25
C ILE A 65 -7.90 -13.08 -4.42
N GLU A 66 -9.09 -12.92 -4.99
CA GLU A 66 -10.04 -14.01 -5.23
C GLU A 66 -9.55 -14.97 -6.33
N ALA A 67 -8.95 -14.44 -7.40
CA ALA A 67 -8.47 -15.24 -8.53
C ALA A 67 -7.19 -16.02 -8.21
N TYR A 68 -6.35 -15.51 -7.30
CA TYR A 68 -5.05 -16.10 -6.93
C TYR A 68 -4.94 -16.34 -5.41
N PRO A 69 -5.82 -17.14 -4.80
CA PRO A 69 -5.89 -17.31 -3.33
C PRO A 69 -4.66 -17.96 -2.73
N HIS A 70 -3.80 -18.57 -3.54
CA HIS A 70 -2.55 -19.22 -3.14
C HIS A 70 -1.34 -18.27 -3.19
N ILE A 71 -1.48 -17.07 -3.78
CA ILE A 71 -0.43 -16.06 -3.82
C ILE A 71 -0.63 -15.08 -2.66
N PRO A 72 0.31 -14.97 -1.71
CA PRO A 72 0.25 -13.95 -0.66
C PRO A 72 0.33 -12.55 -1.28
N LEU A 73 -0.75 -11.79 -1.14
CA LEU A 73 -0.90 -10.47 -1.74
C LEU A 73 -1.17 -9.41 -0.67
N VAL A 74 -0.50 -8.27 -0.78
CA VAL A 74 -0.76 -7.08 0.04
C VAL A 74 -1.40 -6.00 -0.81
N MET A 75 -2.48 -5.42 -0.31
CA MET A 75 -3.08 -4.21 -0.85
C MET A 75 -2.53 -2.99 -0.10
N HIS A 76 -1.64 -2.24 -0.75
CA HIS A 76 -0.86 -1.16 -0.15
C HIS A 76 -1.21 0.20 -0.74
N GLN A 77 -1.38 1.20 0.13
CA GLN A 77 -1.46 2.60 -0.31
C GLN A 77 -0.09 3.24 -0.29
N ASP A 78 0.35 3.65 -1.45
CA ASP A 78 1.62 4.28 -1.75
C ASP A 78 1.52 5.82 -1.61
N HIS A 79 2.51 6.48 -1.00
CA HIS A 79 2.63 7.93 -0.81
C HIS A 79 1.36 8.64 -0.32
N GLY A 80 0.96 8.39 0.92
CA GLY A 80 -0.09 9.16 1.59
C GLY A 80 0.45 10.50 2.08
N GLN A 81 0.00 11.60 1.48
CA GLN A 81 0.47 12.96 1.77
C GLN A 81 -0.15 13.56 3.04
N SER A 82 -1.10 12.88 3.66
CA SER A 82 -1.69 13.29 4.93
C SER A 82 -2.35 12.11 5.65
N PRO A 83 -2.58 12.23 6.98
CA PRO A 83 -3.31 11.23 7.74
C PRO A 83 -4.71 10.94 7.19
N GLU A 84 -5.41 11.94 6.63
CA GLU A 84 -6.73 11.78 6.03
C GLU A 84 -6.70 10.90 4.78
N ILE A 85 -5.66 11.03 3.95
CA ILE A 85 -5.46 10.18 2.76
C ILE A 85 -5.22 8.73 3.18
N CYS A 86 -4.38 8.51 4.20
CA CYS A 86 -4.15 7.18 4.76
C CYS A 86 -5.43 6.59 5.36
N GLN A 87 -6.19 7.38 6.13
CA GLN A 87 -7.47 6.96 6.69
C GLN A 87 -8.48 6.59 5.59
N GLY A 88 -8.52 7.35 4.49
CA GLY A 88 -9.34 7.04 3.33
C GLY A 88 -9.01 5.67 2.73
N ALA A 89 -7.72 5.34 2.61
CA ALA A 89 -7.27 4.03 2.14
C ALA A 89 -7.65 2.90 3.12
N ILE A 90 -7.48 3.12 4.42
CA ILE A 90 -7.90 2.16 5.46
C ILE A 90 -9.40 1.87 5.34
N ASN A 91 -10.23 2.91 5.17
CA ASN A 91 -11.68 2.76 5.01
C ASN A 91 -12.06 2.00 3.72
N LEU A 92 -11.23 2.03 2.70
CA LEU A 92 -11.40 1.25 1.47
C LEU A 92 -10.98 -0.22 1.63
N GLY A 93 -10.31 -0.58 2.73
CA GLY A 93 -9.87 -1.94 3.01
C GLY A 93 -8.41 -2.22 2.63
N PHE A 94 -7.59 -1.19 2.44
CA PHE A 94 -6.15 -1.38 2.28
C PHE A 94 -5.56 -1.98 3.56
N SER A 95 -4.74 -3.01 3.41
CA SER A 95 -4.11 -3.74 4.52
C SER A 95 -2.77 -3.12 4.96
N SER A 96 -2.29 -2.14 4.21
CA SER A 96 -1.08 -1.39 4.48
C SER A 96 -1.18 0.01 3.88
N VAL A 97 -0.62 1.01 4.57
CA VAL A 97 -0.56 2.40 4.12
C VAL A 97 0.82 2.98 4.37
N MET A 98 1.27 3.86 3.48
CA MET A 98 2.49 4.65 3.64
C MET A 98 2.13 6.09 3.97
N MET A 99 2.65 6.61 5.09
CA MET A 99 2.62 8.04 5.39
C MET A 99 3.91 8.67 4.88
N ASP A 100 3.80 9.44 3.82
CA ASP A 100 4.92 10.24 3.29
C ASP A 100 4.96 11.58 4.03
N GLY A 101 5.77 11.63 5.09
CA GLY A 101 6.01 12.83 5.90
C GLY A 101 7.19 13.67 5.42
N SER A 102 7.81 13.33 4.30
CA SER A 102 8.95 14.07 3.71
C SER A 102 8.53 15.45 3.19
N LEU A 103 7.27 15.59 2.78
CA LEU A 103 6.65 16.84 2.35
C LEU A 103 5.49 17.22 3.27
N MET A 104 5.20 18.52 3.33
CA MET A 104 3.97 19.01 3.95
C MET A 104 2.74 18.53 3.18
N ALA A 105 1.56 18.65 3.76
CA ALA A 105 0.29 18.22 3.14
C ALA A 105 -0.01 18.86 1.77
N ASP A 106 0.69 19.94 1.39
CA ASP A 106 0.61 20.54 0.06
C ASP A 106 1.33 19.74 -1.04
N GLY A 107 2.09 18.70 -0.65
CA GLY A 107 2.86 17.84 -1.54
C GLY A 107 4.04 18.55 -2.24
N LYS A 108 4.53 19.67 -1.70
CA LYS A 108 5.57 20.50 -2.32
C LYS A 108 6.60 21.01 -1.33
N THR A 109 6.17 21.54 -0.19
CA THR A 109 7.03 22.10 0.83
C THR A 109 7.75 20.99 1.58
N ILE A 110 9.08 21.03 1.63
CA ILE A 110 9.89 20.08 2.39
C ILE A 110 9.51 20.20 3.87
N ALA A 111 9.17 19.09 4.48
CA ALA A 111 8.78 19.03 5.89
C ALA A 111 9.98 18.96 6.83
N SER A 112 9.78 19.33 8.10
CA SER A 112 10.77 19.07 9.13
C SER A 112 10.71 17.62 9.61
N TYR A 113 11.78 17.16 10.23
CA TYR A 113 11.82 15.84 10.86
C TYR A 113 10.72 15.67 11.92
N GLU A 114 10.49 16.70 12.72
CA GLU A 114 9.47 16.71 13.78
C GLU A 114 8.06 16.55 13.20
N TYR A 115 7.76 17.25 12.10
CA TYR A 115 6.50 17.10 11.38
C TYR A 115 6.32 15.66 10.87
N ASN A 116 7.38 15.11 10.24
CA ASN A 116 7.34 13.74 9.72
C ASN A 116 7.03 12.74 10.84
N VAL A 117 7.74 12.82 11.96
CA VAL A 117 7.49 11.96 13.14
C VAL A 117 6.08 12.12 13.67
N GLU A 118 5.55 13.35 13.74
CA GLU A 118 4.21 13.63 14.24
C GLU A 118 3.12 13.01 13.35
N VAL A 119 3.17 13.26 12.04
CA VAL A 119 2.14 12.76 11.11
C VAL A 119 2.19 11.25 10.95
N THR A 120 3.40 10.67 10.91
CA THR A 120 3.58 9.22 10.85
C THR A 120 3.02 8.55 12.11
N ARG A 121 3.26 9.11 13.30
CA ARG A 121 2.68 8.61 14.56
C ARG A 121 1.16 8.63 14.55
N LYS A 122 0.55 9.72 14.06
CA LYS A 122 -0.91 9.80 13.90
C LYS A 122 -1.45 8.67 13.04
N VAL A 123 -0.80 8.39 11.91
CA VAL A 123 -1.21 7.30 11.01
C VAL A 123 -1.01 5.93 11.67
N VAL A 124 0.08 5.74 12.41
CA VAL A 124 0.31 4.50 13.18
C VAL A 124 -0.83 4.24 14.17
N ASP A 125 -1.24 5.26 14.94
CA ASP A 125 -2.33 5.11 15.91
C ASP A 125 -3.66 4.74 15.22
N LEU A 126 -3.98 5.37 14.09
CA LEU A 126 -5.17 5.06 13.28
C LEU A 126 -5.13 3.65 12.68
N ALA A 127 -4.03 3.29 12.05
CA ALA A 127 -3.87 2.04 11.30
C ALA A 127 -3.80 0.83 12.24
N HIS A 128 -3.01 0.91 13.29
CA HIS A 128 -2.83 -0.21 14.23
C HIS A 128 -4.12 -0.54 14.99
N ALA A 129 -5.03 0.42 15.19
CA ALA A 129 -6.35 0.16 15.78
C ALA A 129 -7.19 -0.82 14.94
N THR A 130 -6.88 -0.99 13.66
CA THR A 130 -7.58 -1.90 12.73
C THR A 130 -6.68 -2.99 12.15
N GLY A 131 -5.45 -3.15 12.68
CA GLY A 131 -4.51 -4.17 12.22
C GLY A 131 -3.82 -3.85 10.88
N VAL A 132 -3.91 -2.60 10.41
CA VAL A 132 -3.27 -2.14 9.17
C VAL A 132 -1.80 -1.79 9.44
N THR A 133 -0.89 -2.23 8.56
CA THR A 133 0.55 -1.92 8.65
C THR A 133 0.82 -0.51 8.15
N VAL A 134 1.81 0.16 8.77
CA VAL A 134 2.26 1.50 8.34
C VAL A 134 3.70 1.45 7.87
N GLU A 135 3.95 2.07 6.74
CA GLU A 135 5.26 2.46 6.24
C GLU A 135 5.42 3.98 6.44
N GLY A 136 6.62 4.43 6.77
CA GLY A 136 6.95 5.85 6.90
C GLY A 136 8.09 6.24 5.97
N GLU A 137 8.00 7.45 5.39
CA GLU A 137 9.06 8.06 4.58
C GLU A 137 9.41 9.45 5.09
#